data_8b4494e7e6789f6a84cfba8b33ea6fce
#
_entry.id   8b4494e7e6789f6a84cfba8b33ea6fce
#
_cell.length_a   1.000
_cell.length_b   1.000
_cell.length_c   1.000
_cell.angle_alpha   90.00
_cell.angle_beta   90.00
_cell.angle_gamma   90.00
#
_symmetry.space_group_name_H-M   'P 1'
#
loop_
_entity.id
_entity.type
_entity.pdbx_description
1 polymer ?
#
loop_
_entity_poly.entity_id
_entity_poly.type
_entity_poly.pdbx_seq_one_letter_code
_entity_poly.pdbx_strand_id
1 'polypeptide(L)'
;MSAPENRGRMPLESEMTRPFLNIPDAVNIDTSAIKPVREFEICNHLLDDHEGLEGFYAENGYLFFRNILDPESVAYARDEMLAIAADVFGLIEKGDIAARWTGKPLENWSEDSPVFSGISRRLVEHPRNLAMLENILGEPACMVPNVQYRLYPPNGPITVVHQDGFYSPGIKDFKPLWIPLVPCPREVGGLMVAVGQHKRGYYHNIAKPSPFPIPQGVIDDDSWATTDYEPGDLLVVHPCSPHGGTPNRSDRLRVTLDTRVQSAARPSAFAGTVRSVTPNSITLETDNEAIGTVTLSVGEDTFIRVINPGKREAFQGFADYTKPGMHLLAVRDRDHAVMLRCGTQP
;
A
#
# COMPACT_ATOMS: atom_id res chain seq x y z
N MET A 1 -21.16 22.63 -23.09
CA MET A 1 -20.63 21.30 -23.35
C MET A 1 -19.78 20.96 -22.14
N SER A 2 -20.29 20.11 -21.26
CA SER A 2 -19.57 19.66 -20.07
C SER A 2 -18.46 18.73 -20.54
N ALA A 3 -17.22 19.05 -20.14
CA ALA A 3 -16.07 18.15 -20.33
C ALA A 3 -16.40 16.77 -19.70
N PRO A 4 -16.02 15.66 -20.34
CA PRO A 4 -16.20 14.36 -19.73
C PRO A 4 -15.41 14.33 -18.42
N GLU A 5 -16.11 14.13 -17.30
CA GLU A 5 -15.49 13.75 -16.04
C GLU A 5 -14.73 12.44 -16.29
N ASN A 6 -13.40 12.53 -16.46
CA ASN A 6 -12.55 11.35 -16.44
C ASN A 6 -12.45 10.88 -14.99
N ARG A 7 -13.53 10.28 -14.51
CA ARG A 7 -13.55 9.52 -13.27
C ARG A 7 -12.59 8.38 -13.52
N GLY A 8 -11.50 8.34 -12.76
CA GLY A 8 -10.49 7.32 -12.88
C GLY A 8 -11.11 5.96 -13.19
N ARG A 9 -10.78 5.42 -14.35
CA ARG A 9 -11.37 4.18 -14.82
C ARG A 9 -10.99 3.08 -13.85
N MET A 10 -12.00 2.48 -13.26
CA MET A 10 -11.83 1.28 -12.48
C MET A 10 -11.28 0.16 -13.39
N PRO A 11 -10.49 -0.79 -12.85
CA PRO A 11 -10.06 -1.96 -13.60
C PRO A 11 -11.24 -2.58 -14.31
N LEU A 12 -11.04 -3.03 -15.55
CA LEU A 12 -12.07 -3.77 -16.29
C LEU A 12 -12.40 -5.05 -15.51
N GLU A 13 -13.67 -5.45 -15.52
CA GLU A 13 -14.12 -6.74 -14.94
C GLU A 13 -13.24 -7.92 -15.38
N SER A 14 -12.75 -7.89 -16.64
CA SER A 14 -11.84 -8.89 -17.21
C SER A 14 -10.44 -8.90 -16.58
N GLU A 15 -10.05 -7.84 -15.89
CA GLU A 15 -8.74 -7.72 -15.21
C GLU A 15 -8.82 -8.21 -13.77
N MET A 16 -10.04 -8.40 -13.26
CA MET A 16 -10.27 -8.85 -11.90
C MET A 16 -10.70 -10.32 -11.92
N THR A 17 -9.86 -11.16 -11.39
CA THR A 17 -10.11 -12.62 -11.31
C THR A 17 -11.23 -13.00 -10.33
N ARG A 18 -11.76 -12.02 -9.57
CA ARG A 18 -12.76 -12.25 -8.53
C ARG A 18 -14.00 -11.39 -8.76
N PRO A 19 -15.21 -11.92 -8.48
CA PRO A 19 -16.46 -11.20 -8.68
C PRO A 19 -16.57 -10.00 -7.71
N PHE A 20 -17.25 -8.96 -8.18
CA PHE A 20 -17.72 -7.88 -7.31
C PHE A 20 -18.95 -8.32 -6.54
N LEU A 21 -18.99 -8.00 -5.27
CA LEU A 21 -20.17 -8.22 -4.44
C LEU A 21 -21.13 -7.05 -4.62
N ASN A 22 -22.42 -7.37 -4.77
CA ASN A 22 -23.46 -6.35 -4.75
C ASN A 22 -23.74 -5.97 -3.29
N ILE A 23 -23.06 -4.94 -2.80
CA ILE A 23 -23.30 -4.39 -1.47
C ILE A 23 -24.31 -3.24 -1.54
N PRO A 24 -25.23 -3.12 -0.57
CA PRO A 24 -26.19 -2.02 -0.54
C PRO A 24 -25.48 -0.68 -0.41
N ASP A 25 -26.14 0.39 -0.85
CA ASP A 25 -25.65 1.74 -0.63
C ASP A 25 -25.51 1.97 0.88
N ALA A 26 -24.31 2.28 1.29
CA ALA A 26 -23.98 2.32 2.68
C ALA A 26 -24.60 3.51 3.40
N VAL A 27 -25.16 3.23 4.52
CA VAL A 27 -25.73 4.23 5.42
C VAL A 27 -24.73 4.63 6.51
N ASN A 28 -23.85 3.73 6.90
CA ASN A 28 -22.83 3.99 7.93
C ASN A 28 -21.44 3.59 7.42
N ILE A 29 -20.56 4.56 7.36
CA ILE A 29 -19.18 4.41 6.91
C ILE A 29 -18.15 4.54 8.05
N ASP A 30 -18.61 4.63 9.30
CA ASP A 30 -17.71 4.72 10.45
C ASP A 30 -17.10 3.36 10.78
N THR A 31 -15.97 3.07 10.16
CA THR A 31 -15.21 1.83 10.40
C THR A 31 -14.41 1.87 11.71
N SER A 32 -14.34 3.02 12.38
CA SER A 32 -13.66 3.16 13.68
C SER A 32 -14.43 2.44 14.81
N ALA A 33 -15.70 2.11 14.58
CA ALA A 33 -16.52 1.35 15.53
C ALA A 33 -16.26 -0.17 15.48
N ILE A 34 -15.55 -0.67 14.45
CA ILE A 34 -15.19 -2.10 14.37
C ILE A 34 -14.24 -2.44 15.51
N LYS A 35 -14.59 -3.48 16.27
CA LYS A 35 -13.78 -3.99 17.38
C LYS A 35 -13.28 -5.39 17.04
N PRO A 36 -12.03 -5.53 16.56
CA PRO A 36 -11.47 -6.84 16.27
C PRO A 36 -11.47 -7.74 17.51
N VAL A 37 -12.01 -8.95 17.35
CA VAL A 37 -12.14 -9.93 18.43
C VAL A 37 -11.16 -11.09 18.31
N ARG A 38 -10.48 -11.22 17.14
CA ARG A 38 -9.51 -12.27 16.88
C ARG A 38 -8.09 -11.75 17.03
N GLU A 39 -7.18 -12.66 17.39
CA GLU A 39 -5.73 -12.49 17.25
C GLU A 39 -5.26 -13.09 15.91
N PHE A 40 -4.16 -12.56 15.36
CA PHE A 40 -3.49 -13.23 14.25
C PHE A 40 -2.76 -14.49 14.74
N GLU A 41 -2.83 -15.53 13.94
CA GLU A 41 -1.96 -16.68 14.09
C GLU A 41 -0.55 -16.35 13.56
N ILE A 42 0.48 -16.74 14.32
CA ILE A 42 1.87 -16.47 13.99
C ILE A 42 2.38 -17.52 13.03
N CYS A 43 2.82 -17.11 11.84
CA CYS A 43 3.23 -17.98 10.74
C CYS A 43 4.74 -18.27 10.71
N ASN A 44 5.52 -17.89 11.72
CA ASN A 44 6.99 -18.07 11.72
C ASN A 44 7.40 -19.53 11.49
N HIS A 45 6.63 -20.49 11.96
CA HIS A 45 6.88 -21.92 11.82
C HIS A 45 6.71 -22.43 10.38
N LEU A 46 6.11 -21.64 9.48
CA LEU A 46 5.90 -21.98 8.07
C LEU A 46 6.96 -21.37 7.13
N LEU A 47 7.93 -20.60 7.64
CA LEU A 47 8.86 -19.86 6.79
C LEU A 47 9.64 -20.71 5.79
N ASP A 48 9.97 -21.95 6.16
CA ASP A 48 10.69 -22.90 5.31
C ASP A 48 9.73 -23.87 4.58
N ASP A 49 8.42 -23.66 4.69
CA ASP A 49 7.37 -24.45 4.06
C ASP A 49 6.49 -23.56 3.16
N HIS A 50 6.93 -23.35 1.93
CA HIS A 50 6.21 -22.51 0.97
C HIS A 50 4.78 -23.00 0.70
N GLU A 51 4.56 -24.32 0.61
CA GLU A 51 3.23 -24.88 0.39
C GLU A 51 2.31 -24.60 1.59
N GLY A 52 2.83 -24.74 2.81
CA GLY A 52 2.14 -24.36 4.05
C GLY A 52 1.81 -22.87 4.10
N LEU A 53 2.75 -22.00 3.72
CA LEU A 53 2.52 -20.55 3.62
C LEU A 53 1.40 -20.20 2.63
N GLU A 54 1.46 -20.73 1.42
CA GLU A 54 0.43 -20.48 0.41
C GLU A 54 -0.93 -21.07 0.82
N GLY A 55 -0.96 -22.25 1.44
CA GLY A 55 -2.18 -22.85 1.99
C GLY A 55 -2.81 -21.98 3.07
N PHE A 56 -2.01 -21.51 4.04
CA PHE A 56 -2.48 -20.61 5.10
C PHE A 56 -2.98 -19.27 4.53
N TYR A 57 -2.22 -18.69 3.59
CA TYR A 57 -2.58 -17.42 2.95
C TYR A 57 -3.87 -17.52 2.14
N ALA A 58 -4.04 -18.61 1.38
CA ALA A 58 -5.25 -18.87 0.61
C ALA A 58 -6.48 -19.10 1.50
N GLU A 59 -6.28 -19.66 2.70
CA GLU A 59 -7.39 -19.88 3.66
C GLU A 59 -7.74 -18.61 4.41
N ASN A 60 -6.74 -17.88 4.94
CA ASN A 60 -6.96 -16.80 5.90
C ASN A 60 -6.89 -15.40 5.29
N GLY A 61 -6.20 -15.21 4.17
CA GLY A 61 -6.04 -13.93 3.49
C GLY A 61 -4.99 -13.00 4.12
N TYR A 62 -4.11 -13.55 4.95
CA TYR A 62 -2.97 -12.87 5.53
C TYR A 62 -1.88 -13.86 5.92
N LEU A 63 -0.64 -13.36 6.14
CA LEU A 63 0.41 -14.01 6.90
C LEU A 63 0.91 -13.04 7.96
N PHE A 64 1.11 -13.48 9.18
CA PHE A 64 1.65 -12.66 10.24
C PHE A 64 2.89 -13.28 10.86
N PHE A 65 3.97 -12.51 10.90
CA PHE A 65 5.26 -12.95 11.43
C PHE A 65 5.72 -12.04 12.55
N ARG A 66 6.21 -12.63 13.63
CA ARG A 66 6.81 -11.94 14.77
C ARG A 66 8.31 -11.84 14.61
N ASN A 67 8.85 -10.61 14.79
CA ASN A 67 10.29 -10.35 14.89
C ASN A 67 11.12 -11.03 13.78
N ILE A 68 10.64 -10.94 12.55
CA ILE A 68 11.20 -11.62 11.39
C ILE A 68 12.14 -10.74 10.57
N LEU A 69 11.87 -9.43 10.57
CA LEU A 69 12.64 -8.45 9.79
C LEU A 69 14.00 -8.20 10.45
N ASP A 70 14.96 -7.87 9.62
CA ASP A 70 16.30 -7.49 10.09
C ASP A 70 16.25 -6.26 11.00
N PRO A 71 16.79 -6.34 12.23
CA PRO A 71 16.60 -5.29 13.21
C PRO A 71 17.36 -3.99 12.87
N GLU A 72 18.48 -4.05 12.13
CA GLU A 72 19.24 -2.86 11.74
C GLU A 72 18.51 -2.09 10.64
N SER A 73 17.93 -2.81 9.68
CA SER A 73 17.15 -2.19 8.61
C SER A 73 15.83 -1.58 9.11
N VAL A 74 15.19 -2.23 10.08
CA VAL A 74 14.00 -1.69 10.78
C VAL A 74 14.37 -0.45 11.59
N ALA A 75 15.45 -0.50 12.35
CA ALA A 75 15.93 0.65 13.14
C ALA A 75 16.26 1.83 12.24
N TYR A 76 16.94 1.60 11.10
CA TYR A 76 17.22 2.63 10.13
C TYR A 76 15.93 3.31 9.62
N ALA A 77 14.96 2.52 9.16
CA ALA A 77 13.71 3.08 8.63
C ALA A 77 12.92 3.84 9.71
N ARG A 78 12.89 3.32 10.93
CA ARG A 78 12.29 3.99 12.10
C ARG A 78 12.97 5.34 12.35
N ASP A 79 14.29 5.35 12.44
CA ASP A 79 15.05 6.55 12.84
C ASP A 79 14.92 7.66 11.80
N GLU A 80 14.94 7.34 10.50
CA GLU A 80 14.66 8.28 9.41
C GLU A 80 13.24 8.86 9.53
N MET A 81 12.23 8.01 9.77
CA MET A 81 10.86 8.46 9.89
C MET A 81 10.60 9.29 11.15
N LEU A 82 11.20 8.93 12.27
CA LEU A 82 11.11 9.73 13.49
C LEU A 82 11.85 11.08 13.35
N ALA A 83 12.98 11.12 12.65
CA ALA A 83 13.66 12.37 12.33
C ALA A 83 12.77 13.30 11.47
N ILE A 84 12.10 12.76 10.46
CA ILE A 84 11.13 13.52 9.64
C ILE A 84 9.97 14.01 10.52
N ALA A 85 9.41 13.16 11.36
CA ALA A 85 8.30 13.52 12.25
C ALA A 85 8.69 14.65 13.24
N ALA A 86 9.94 14.65 13.72
CA ALA A 86 10.46 15.66 14.62
C ALA A 86 10.89 16.94 13.89
N ASP A 87 11.83 16.82 12.94
CA ASP A 87 12.54 17.97 12.37
C ASP A 87 11.69 18.73 11.33
N VAL A 88 10.82 18.00 10.59
CA VAL A 88 9.98 18.62 9.54
C VAL A 88 8.62 19.05 10.10
N PHE A 89 7.98 18.17 10.87
CA PHE A 89 6.60 18.38 11.31
C PHE A 89 6.46 18.78 12.78
N GLY A 90 7.50 18.54 13.61
CA GLY A 90 7.46 18.81 15.05
C GLY A 90 6.40 18.00 15.80
N LEU A 91 6.05 16.82 15.28
CA LEU A 91 5.05 15.93 15.88
C LEU A 91 5.54 15.23 17.13
N ILE A 92 6.85 15.06 17.25
CA ILE A 92 7.54 14.48 18.41
C ILE A 92 8.76 15.33 18.73
N GLU A 93 9.31 15.18 19.94
CA GLU A 93 10.59 15.79 20.29
C GLU A 93 11.73 15.06 19.58
N LYS A 94 12.77 15.79 19.22
CA LYS A 94 13.96 15.23 18.56
C LYS A 94 14.61 14.17 19.43
N GLY A 95 14.79 12.97 18.88
CA GLY A 95 15.39 11.82 19.57
C GLY A 95 14.44 11.06 20.51
N ASP A 96 13.15 11.41 20.55
CA ASP A 96 12.18 10.61 21.29
C ASP A 96 11.77 9.35 20.51
N ILE A 97 12.45 8.25 20.80
CA ILE A 97 12.16 6.92 20.21
C ILE A 97 10.82 6.34 20.66
N ALA A 98 10.23 6.86 21.74
CA ALA A 98 8.90 6.46 22.20
C ALA A 98 7.79 7.14 21.38
N ALA A 99 8.16 8.05 20.49
CA ALA A 99 7.27 8.78 19.59
C ALA A 99 6.11 9.49 20.31
N ARG A 100 6.36 10.10 21.48
CA ARG A 100 5.34 10.87 22.21
C ARG A 100 4.92 12.08 21.41
N TRP A 101 3.60 12.18 21.20
CA TRP A 101 3.04 13.25 20.39
C TRP A 101 3.10 14.62 21.13
N THR A 102 3.56 15.64 20.44
CA THR A 102 3.66 17.00 20.98
C THR A 102 2.33 17.76 21.06
N GLY A 103 1.26 17.21 20.49
CA GLY A 103 -0.03 17.90 20.34
C GLY A 103 -0.15 18.69 19.04
N LYS A 104 0.88 18.77 18.22
CA LYS A 104 0.80 19.47 16.93
C LYS A 104 -0.02 18.67 15.91
N PRO A 105 -0.89 19.32 15.12
CA PRO A 105 -1.60 18.65 14.04
C PRO A 105 -0.62 18.23 12.93
N LEU A 106 -0.93 17.14 12.26
CA LEU A 106 -0.22 16.72 11.05
C LEU A 106 -0.81 17.49 9.86
N GLU A 107 -0.04 18.41 9.32
CA GLU A 107 -0.43 19.23 8.17
C GLU A 107 0.49 18.96 6.99
N ASN A 108 -0.05 19.03 5.77
CA ASN A 108 0.71 18.92 4.52
C ASN A 108 1.54 17.63 4.38
N TRP A 109 1.12 16.55 5.07
CA TRP A 109 1.76 15.25 4.93
C TRP A 109 1.38 14.62 3.59
N SER A 110 2.40 14.19 2.83
CA SER A 110 2.22 13.34 1.64
C SER A 110 2.73 11.94 1.94
N GLU A 111 1.82 10.99 2.01
CA GLU A 111 2.16 9.58 2.23
C GLU A 111 2.98 8.99 1.06
N ASP A 112 2.97 9.64 -0.09
CA ASP A 112 3.49 9.17 -1.38
C ASP A 112 4.78 9.90 -1.81
N SER A 113 5.58 10.41 -0.89
CA SER A 113 6.81 11.12 -1.24
C SER A 113 7.87 10.18 -1.86
N PRO A 114 8.54 10.56 -2.96
CA PRO A 114 9.64 9.79 -3.56
C PRO A 114 10.80 9.51 -2.59
N VAL A 115 11.05 10.39 -1.62
CA VAL A 115 12.06 10.22 -0.56
C VAL A 115 11.87 8.89 0.17
N PHE A 116 10.62 8.44 0.33
CA PHE A 116 10.33 7.21 1.04
C PHE A 116 10.72 5.94 0.31
N SER A 117 10.85 5.98 -1.01
CA SER A 117 11.26 4.80 -1.79
C SER A 117 12.67 4.32 -1.42
N GLY A 118 13.62 5.25 -1.17
CA GLY A 118 14.97 4.92 -0.74
C GLY A 118 15.02 4.27 0.65
N ILE A 119 14.29 4.83 1.62
CA ILE A 119 14.20 4.30 2.99
C ILE A 119 13.58 2.89 2.95
N SER A 120 12.48 2.74 2.24
CA SER A 120 11.75 1.46 2.13
C SER A 120 12.57 0.40 1.41
N ARG A 121 13.28 0.77 0.34
CA ARG A 121 14.12 -0.16 -0.39
C ARG A 121 15.22 -0.73 0.49
N ARG A 122 15.88 0.11 1.28
CA ARG A 122 16.92 -0.33 2.23
C ARG A 122 16.38 -1.28 3.29
N LEU A 123 15.12 -1.16 3.68
CA LEU A 123 14.47 -2.11 4.59
C LEU A 123 14.03 -3.36 3.85
N VAL A 124 13.20 -3.22 2.81
CA VAL A 124 12.55 -4.36 2.14
C VAL A 124 13.55 -5.20 1.35
N GLU A 125 14.48 -4.56 0.63
CA GLU A 125 15.51 -5.22 -0.17
C GLU A 125 16.82 -5.47 0.61
N HIS A 126 16.80 -5.33 1.95
CA HIS A 126 17.89 -5.83 2.78
C HIS A 126 18.05 -7.34 2.56
N PRO A 127 19.29 -7.89 2.34
CA PRO A 127 19.47 -9.27 1.92
C PRO A 127 18.72 -10.30 2.77
N ARG A 128 18.70 -10.13 4.08
CA ARG A 128 17.97 -11.03 4.98
C ARG A 128 16.45 -10.94 4.80
N ASN A 129 15.91 -9.73 4.67
CA ASN A 129 14.47 -9.51 4.48
C ASN A 129 14.05 -9.99 3.09
N LEU A 130 14.87 -9.71 2.07
CA LEU A 130 14.60 -10.13 0.70
C LEU A 130 14.54 -11.65 0.59
N ALA A 131 15.52 -12.37 1.14
CA ALA A 131 15.52 -13.84 1.14
C ALA A 131 14.25 -14.42 1.82
N MET A 132 13.79 -13.84 2.91
CA MET A 132 12.55 -14.23 3.57
C MET A 132 11.32 -13.92 2.68
N LEU A 133 11.27 -12.77 2.03
CA LEU A 133 10.18 -12.39 1.13
C LEU A 133 10.14 -13.28 -0.13
N GLU A 134 11.30 -13.71 -0.62
CA GLU A 134 11.42 -14.69 -1.71
C GLU A 134 10.84 -16.05 -1.32
N ASN A 135 11.06 -16.51 -0.08
CA ASN A 135 10.42 -17.72 0.44
C ASN A 135 8.89 -17.55 0.50
N ILE A 136 8.40 -16.40 0.97
CA ILE A 136 6.96 -16.10 1.02
C ILE A 136 6.34 -16.03 -0.39
N LEU A 137 7.08 -15.50 -1.37
CA LEU A 137 6.59 -15.37 -2.74
C LEU A 137 6.78 -16.65 -3.56
N GLY A 138 7.74 -17.52 -3.16
CA GLY A 138 8.11 -18.74 -3.88
C GLY A 138 8.98 -18.48 -5.12
N GLU A 139 9.44 -17.27 -5.34
CA GLU A 139 10.28 -16.83 -6.46
C GLU A 139 11.07 -15.56 -6.09
N PRO A 140 12.09 -15.18 -6.90
CA PRO A 140 12.81 -13.93 -6.66
C PRO A 140 11.87 -12.73 -6.55
N ALA A 141 12.07 -11.90 -5.52
CA ALA A 141 11.20 -10.81 -5.16
C ALA A 141 11.86 -9.44 -5.40
N CYS A 142 11.05 -8.44 -5.71
CA CYS A 142 11.45 -7.04 -5.66
C CYS A 142 10.34 -6.17 -5.09
N MET A 143 10.73 -5.02 -4.54
CA MET A 143 9.77 -4.06 -4.02
C MET A 143 8.98 -3.41 -5.16
N VAL A 144 7.66 -3.30 -5.00
CA VAL A 144 6.85 -2.40 -5.81
C VAL A 144 7.10 -0.97 -5.30
N PRO A 145 7.51 -0.03 -6.15
CA PRO A 145 7.85 1.35 -5.74
C PRO A 145 6.60 2.20 -5.46
N ASN A 146 5.59 1.61 -4.85
CA ASN A 146 4.38 2.23 -4.33
C ASN A 146 4.40 2.12 -2.81
N VAL A 147 5.01 3.09 -2.17
CA VAL A 147 5.33 3.10 -0.75
C VAL A 147 4.53 4.18 -0.06
N GLN A 148 3.96 3.84 1.09
CA GLN A 148 3.22 4.79 1.90
C GLN A 148 3.70 4.69 3.35
N TYR A 149 4.17 5.82 3.88
CA TYR A 149 4.42 5.95 5.31
C TYR A 149 3.23 6.58 5.99
N ARG A 150 2.80 5.98 7.08
CA ARG A 150 1.67 6.45 7.87
C ARG A 150 2.16 7.08 9.15
N LEU A 151 1.91 8.37 9.31
CA LEU A 151 2.06 9.09 10.56
C LEU A 151 0.66 9.36 11.11
N TYR A 152 0.26 8.64 12.15
CA TYR A 152 -1.08 8.79 12.74
C TYR A 152 -1.00 9.34 14.16
N PRO A 153 -1.27 10.66 14.34
CA PRO A 153 -1.40 11.27 15.66
C PRO A 153 -2.55 10.65 16.47
N PRO A 154 -2.51 10.79 17.79
CA PRO A 154 -3.64 10.44 18.66
C PRO A 154 -4.95 11.07 18.20
N ASN A 155 -6.02 10.27 18.18
CA ASN A 155 -7.36 10.67 17.73
C ASN A 155 -7.42 11.27 16.30
N GLY A 156 -6.36 11.07 15.52
CA GLY A 156 -6.31 11.46 14.11
C GLY A 156 -7.11 10.52 13.19
N PRO A 157 -7.18 10.87 11.90
CA PRO A 157 -7.83 10.01 10.91
C PRO A 157 -7.13 8.65 10.82
N ILE A 158 -7.88 7.62 10.46
CA ILE A 158 -7.38 6.27 10.23
C ILE A 158 -7.56 5.87 8.76
N THR A 159 -6.78 4.89 8.31
CA THR A 159 -7.05 4.26 7.02
C THR A 159 -8.37 3.50 7.13
N VAL A 160 -9.34 3.89 6.32
CA VAL A 160 -10.65 3.24 6.26
C VAL A 160 -10.56 1.84 5.66
N VAL A 161 -11.54 0.98 5.93
CA VAL A 161 -11.54 -0.38 5.41
C VAL A 161 -11.60 -0.40 3.89
N HIS A 162 -10.68 -1.13 3.27
CA HIS A 162 -10.55 -1.25 1.81
C HIS A 162 -9.90 -2.58 1.41
N GLN A 163 -9.73 -2.78 0.12
CA GLN A 163 -9.03 -3.91 -0.49
C GLN A 163 -7.97 -3.35 -1.44
N ASP A 164 -6.70 -3.70 -1.24
CA ASP A 164 -5.57 -3.14 -2.00
C ASP A 164 -5.64 -3.44 -3.50
N GLY A 165 -6.10 -4.62 -3.87
CA GLY A 165 -6.23 -5.03 -5.26
C GLY A 165 -7.17 -4.13 -6.07
N PHE A 166 -8.15 -3.52 -5.42
CA PHE A 166 -9.05 -2.56 -6.06
C PHE A 166 -8.34 -1.26 -6.47
N TYR A 167 -7.33 -0.84 -5.70
CA TYR A 167 -6.57 0.40 -5.94
C TYR A 167 -5.24 0.20 -6.66
N SER A 168 -4.91 -1.05 -6.98
CA SER A 168 -3.65 -1.43 -7.63
C SER A 168 -3.92 -2.20 -8.93
N PRO A 169 -4.70 -1.63 -9.88
CA PRO A 169 -5.06 -2.32 -11.11
C PRO A 169 -3.81 -2.69 -11.92
N GLY A 170 -3.82 -3.90 -12.48
CA GLY A 170 -2.73 -4.38 -13.34
C GLY A 170 -1.48 -4.89 -12.63
N ILE A 171 -1.32 -4.65 -11.32
CA ILE A 171 -0.22 -5.27 -10.58
C ILE A 171 -0.58 -6.73 -10.33
N LYS A 172 0.20 -7.64 -10.91
CA LYS A 172 -0.04 -9.09 -10.84
C LYS A 172 0.76 -9.71 -9.70
N ASP A 173 0.16 -10.68 -9.04
CA ASP A 173 0.82 -11.57 -8.05
C ASP A 173 1.62 -10.82 -6.97
N PHE A 174 1.16 -9.64 -6.57
CA PHE A 174 1.80 -8.86 -5.53
C PHE A 174 1.27 -9.23 -4.14
N LYS A 175 2.14 -9.08 -3.15
CA LYS A 175 1.78 -9.24 -1.74
C LYS A 175 1.95 -7.89 -1.03
N PRO A 176 0.88 -7.25 -0.55
CA PRO A 176 0.95 -6.08 0.32
C PRO A 176 1.64 -6.41 1.64
N LEU A 177 2.53 -5.52 2.05
CA LEU A 177 3.28 -5.59 3.30
C LEU A 177 2.91 -4.41 4.19
N TRP A 178 2.62 -4.69 5.45
CA TRP A 178 2.47 -3.70 6.50
C TRP A 178 3.50 -3.94 7.59
N ILE A 179 4.27 -2.90 7.94
CA ILE A 179 5.43 -2.97 8.82
C ILE A 179 5.33 -1.88 9.88
N PRO A 180 5.23 -2.22 11.18
CA PRO A 180 5.30 -1.26 12.26
C PRO A 180 6.75 -0.80 12.46
N LEU A 181 6.96 0.50 12.56
CA LEU A 181 8.27 1.09 12.83
C LEU A 181 8.42 1.52 14.30
N VAL A 182 7.32 1.64 15.02
CA VAL A 182 7.27 1.87 16.47
C VAL A 182 6.35 0.82 17.10
N PRO A 183 6.43 0.56 18.41
CA PRO A 183 5.48 -0.32 19.08
C PRO A 183 4.05 0.19 18.88
N CYS A 184 3.17 -0.69 18.42
CA CYS A 184 1.77 -0.41 18.15
C CYS A 184 0.87 -1.34 18.99
N PRO A 185 0.83 -1.20 20.32
CA PRO A 185 -0.17 -1.87 21.14
C PRO A 185 -1.57 -1.42 20.73
N ARG A 186 -2.61 -2.14 21.14
CA ARG A 186 -4.00 -1.86 20.73
C ARG A 186 -4.45 -0.43 20.98
N GLU A 187 -3.90 0.25 21.96
CA GLU A 187 -4.19 1.66 22.24
C GLU A 187 -3.59 2.63 21.21
N VAL A 188 -2.39 2.32 20.65
CA VAL A 188 -1.77 3.07 19.54
C VAL A 188 -2.49 2.72 18.24
N GLY A 189 -3.06 1.53 18.20
CA GLY A 189 -3.72 1.00 17.02
C GLY A 189 -2.75 0.42 16.01
N GLY A 190 -3.25 -0.45 15.17
CA GLY A 190 -2.50 -1.13 14.12
C GLY A 190 -3.36 -1.36 12.89
N LEU A 191 -3.07 -2.41 12.16
CA LEU A 191 -3.91 -2.88 11.07
C LEU A 191 -4.86 -3.97 11.58
N MET A 192 -6.10 -3.98 11.11
CA MET A 192 -7.05 -5.08 11.25
C MET A 192 -7.35 -5.68 9.89
N VAL A 193 -7.55 -7.00 9.84
CA VAL A 193 -7.87 -7.75 8.62
C VAL A 193 -9.10 -8.60 8.86
N ALA A 194 -10.01 -8.64 7.88
CA ALA A 194 -11.16 -9.54 7.90
C ALA A 194 -10.76 -10.92 7.38
N VAL A 195 -10.52 -11.86 8.29
CA VAL A 195 -10.00 -13.20 8.04
C VAL A 195 -10.92 -13.99 7.12
N GLY A 196 -10.35 -14.55 6.04
CA GLY A 196 -11.08 -15.38 5.08
C GLY A 196 -12.01 -14.63 4.13
N GLN A 197 -12.23 -13.31 4.32
CA GLN A 197 -13.20 -12.53 3.54
C GLN A 197 -12.72 -12.21 2.11
N HIS A 198 -11.43 -12.35 1.82
CA HIS A 198 -10.87 -12.26 0.47
C HIS A 198 -11.46 -13.29 -0.51
N LYS A 199 -11.95 -14.42 -0.01
CA LYS A 199 -12.57 -15.47 -0.81
C LYS A 199 -13.91 -15.06 -1.42
N ARG A 200 -14.57 -14.04 -0.87
CA ARG A 200 -15.88 -13.56 -1.35
C ARG A 200 -15.77 -12.65 -2.57
N GLY A 201 -14.59 -12.08 -2.85
CA GLY A 201 -14.37 -11.17 -3.96
C GLY A 201 -14.24 -9.71 -3.50
N TYR A 202 -14.53 -8.77 -4.40
CA TYR A 202 -14.44 -7.35 -4.11
C TYR A 202 -15.74 -6.81 -3.54
N TYR A 203 -15.62 -6.14 -2.38
CA TYR A 203 -16.73 -5.45 -1.71
C TYR A 203 -17.05 -4.09 -2.35
N HIS A 204 -16.20 -3.62 -3.24
CA HIS A 204 -16.40 -2.37 -3.97
C HIS A 204 -17.38 -2.59 -5.14
N ASN A 205 -18.24 -1.62 -5.38
CA ASN A 205 -19.15 -1.66 -6.51
C ASN A 205 -18.55 -0.95 -7.71
N ILE A 206 -18.31 -1.66 -8.81
CA ILE A 206 -17.72 -1.12 -10.02
C ILE A 206 -18.59 -0.06 -10.70
N ALA A 207 -19.91 -0.20 -10.60
CA ALA A 207 -20.86 0.75 -11.20
C ALA A 207 -20.94 2.09 -10.43
N LYS A 208 -20.50 2.09 -9.18
CA LYS A 208 -20.41 3.27 -8.33
C LYS A 208 -19.00 3.38 -7.79
N PRO A 209 -18.08 4.01 -8.52
CA PRO A 209 -16.64 3.98 -8.23
C PRO A 209 -16.23 4.74 -6.97
N SER A 210 -17.04 4.80 -5.98
CA SER A 210 -16.70 5.19 -4.63
C SER A 210 -17.49 4.32 -3.72
N PRO A 211 -17.04 3.23 -3.32
CA PRO A 211 -17.25 2.93 -1.95
C PRO A 211 -15.95 2.67 -1.30
N PHE A 212 -15.45 3.73 -0.98
CA PHE A 212 -14.44 3.85 -0.01
C PHE A 212 -15.04 4.76 1.05
N PRO A 213 -15.13 4.29 2.26
CA PRO A 213 -14.77 2.97 2.81
C PRO A 213 -15.82 1.87 2.55
N ILE A 214 -15.43 0.59 2.80
CA ILE A 214 -16.36 -0.52 2.89
C ILE A 214 -17.25 -0.28 4.12
N PRO A 215 -18.58 -0.32 3.99
CA PRO A 215 -19.47 0.04 5.07
C PRO A 215 -19.39 -0.90 6.26
N GLN A 216 -19.56 -0.35 7.45
CA GLN A 216 -19.73 -1.14 8.65
C GLN A 216 -20.96 -2.08 8.55
N GLY A 217 -20.83 -3.28 9.09
CA GLY A 217 -21.91 -4.27 9.09
C GLY A 217 -22.07 -5.09 7.81
N VAL A 218 -21.26 -4.80 6.76
CA VAL A 218 -21.21 -5.65 5.55
C VAL A 218 -20.34 -6.89 5.77
N ILE A 219 -19.39 -6.82 6.70
CA ILE A 219 -18.52 -7.89 7.14
C ILE A 219 -18.82 -8.17 8.60
N ASP A 220 -19.01 -9.43 8.94
CA ASP A 220 -19.33 -9.84 10.31
C ASP A 220 -18.22 -9.44 11.29
N ASP A 221 -18.59 -8.92 12.43
CA ASP A 221 -17.65 -8.38 13.42
C ASP A 221 -16.67 -9.44 13.94
N ASP A 222 -17.05 -10.71 13.97
CA ASP A 222 -16.22 -11.83 14.40
C ASP A 222 -15.18 -12.25 13.35
N SER A 223 -15.21 -11.67 12.13
CA SER A 223 -14.20 -11.90 11.10
C SER A 223 -12.91 -11.09 11.34
N TRP A 224 -12.97 -10.02 12.14
CA TRP A 224 -11.86 -9.09 12.27
C TRP A 224 -10.79 -9.56 13.24
N ALA A 225 -9.54 -9.59 12.77
CA ALA A 225 -8.35 -9.86 13.56
C ALA A 225 -7.42 -8.65 13.61
N THR A 226 -6.75 -8.48 14.74
CA THR A 226 -5.63 -7.56 14.95
C THR A 226 -4.77 -8.09 16.09
N THR A 227 -3.65 -7.44 16.39
CA THR A 227 -2.78 -7.81 17.51
C THR A 227 -2.06 -6.57 18.05
N ASP A 228 -1.29 -6.72 19.12
CA ASP A 228 -0.24 -5.78 19.46
C ASP A 228 0.96 -6.03 18.56
N TYR A 229 1.50 -4.99 17.94
CA TYR A 229 2.60 -5.10 17.01
C TYR A 229 3.88 -4.46 17.56
N GLU A 230 5.02 -5.06 17.22
CA GLU A 230 6.35 -4.57 17.56
C GLU A 230 7.20 -4.34 16.31
N PRO A 231 8.16 -3.40 16.34
CA PRO A 231 9.14 -3.27 15.26
C PRO A 231 9.86 -4.59 14.99
N GLY A 232 9.94 -4.98 13.73
CA GLY A 232 10.43 -6.29 13.31
C GLY A 232 9.33 -7.29 12.94
N ASP A 233 8.08 -7.01 13.31
CA ASP A 233 6.92 -7.77 12.83
C ASP A 233 6.64 -7.47 11.37
N LEU A 234 6.03 -8.42 10.69
CA LEU A 234 5.55 -8.28 9.31
C LEU A 234 4.14 -8.84 9.18
N LEU A 235 3.23 -8.04 8.66
CA LEU A 235 1.92 -8.50 8.22
C LEU A 235 1.86 -8.44 6.69
N VAL A 236 1.63 -9.59 6.07
CA VAL A 236 1.38 -9.73 4.63
C VAL A 236 -0.12 -9.87 4.44
N VAL A 237 -0.72 -9.00 3.65
CA VAL A 237 -2.18 -8.97 3.44
C VAL A 237 -2.51 -9.45 2.02
N HIS A 238 -3.53 -10.27 1.86
CA HIS A 238 -3.98 -10.65 0.52
C HIS A 238 -4.61 -9.42 -0.17
N PRO A 239 -4.30 -9.14 -1.45
CA PRO A 239 -4.82 -7.95 -2.15
C PRO A 239 -6.34 -7.79 -2.08
N CYS A 240 -7.07 -8.90 -1.99
CA CYS A 240 -8.53 -8.92 -1.86
C CYS A 240 -9.02 -9.02 -0.41
N SER A 241 -8.15 -9.05 0.61
CA SER A 241 -8.59 -9.03 2.00
C SER A 241 -9.06 -7.64 2.40
N PRO A 242 -10.29 -7.48 2.89
CA PRO A 242 -10.71 -6.23 3.52
C PRO A 242 -9.85 -5.98 4.76
N HIS A 243 -9.26 -4.79 4.82
CA HIS A 243 -8.41 -4.39 5.94
C HIS A 243 -8.50 -2.88 6.17
N GLY A 244 -8.11 -2.44 7.35
CA GLY A 244 -8.13 -1.02 7.71
C GLY A 244 -7.37 -0.76 9.01
N GLY A 245 -7.18 0.53 9.33
CA GLY A 245 -6.53 0.93 10.58
C GLY A 245 -7.50 0.84 11.77
N THR A 246 -6.96 0.56 12.95
CA THR A 246 -7.66 0.79 14.21
C THR A 246 -7.30 2.17 14.77
N PRO A 247 -8.20 2.83 15.53
CA PRO A 247 -7.96 4.17 16.06
C PRO A 247 -6.76 4.24 17.00
N ASN A 248 -5.98 5.32 16.91
CA ASN A 248 -4.96 5.64 17.89
C ASN A 248 -5.59 6.42 19.06
N ARG A 249 -5.65 5.80 20.23
CA ARG A 249 -6.20 6.38 21.47
C ARG A 249 -5.14 6.62 22.54
N SER A 250 -3.87 6.52 22.15
CA SER A 250 -2.72 6.73 23.03
C SER A 250 -2.27 8.20 23.06
N ASP A 251 -1.13 8.46 23.66
CA ASP A 251 -0.40 9.72 23.62
C ASP A 251 0.80 9.69 22.64
N ARG A 252 0.91 8.65 21.82
CA ARG A 252 2.05 8.40 20.92
C ARG A 252 1.65 8.46 19.46
N LEU A 253 2.60 8.86 18.62
CA LEU A 253 2.47 8.80 17.17
C LEU A 253 2.60 7.34 16.70
N ARG A 254 1.65 6.85 15.91
CA ARG A 254 1.83 5.60 15.17
C ARG A 254 2.63 5.86 13.90
N VAL A 255 3.70 5.11 13.69
CA VAL A 255 4.55 5.19 12.49
C VAL A 255 4.64 3.82 11.86
N THR A 256 4.12 3.70 10.64
CA THR A 256 4.09 2.43 9.89
C THR A 256 4.46 2.62 8.44
N LEU A 257 4.92 1.55 7.81
CA LEU A 257 5.24 1.48 6.39
C LEU A 257 4.30 0.51 5.70
N ASP A 258 3.64 0.98 4.65
CA ASP A 258 2.87 0.16 3.72
C ASP A 258 3.62 0.09 2.39
N THR A 259 3.92 -1.10 1.91
CA THR A 259 4.55 -1.34 0.62
C THR A 259 4.07 -2.66 0.02
N ARG A 260 4.69 -3.11 -1.05
CA ARG A 260 4.32 -4.35 -1.73
C ARG A 260 5.56 -5.00 -2.31
N VAL A 261 5.53 -6.32 -2.43
CA VAL A 261 6.51 -7.09 -3.20
C VAL A 261 5.83 -7.80 -4.35
N GLN A 262 6.58 -8.01 -5.42
CA GLN A 262 6.19 -8.72 -6.63
C GLN A 262 7.34 -9.58 -7.14
N SER A 263 7.06 -10.43 -8.13
CA SER A 263 8.10 -11.18 -8.83
C SER A 263 9.16 -10.26 -9.44
N ALA A 264 10.43 -10.51 -9.11
CA ALA A 264 11.54 -9.82 -9.76
C ALA A 264 11.80 -10.33 -11.19
N ALA A 265 11.39 -11.57 -11.50
CA ALA A 265 11.51 -12.13 -12.84
C ALA A 265 10.47 -11.54 -13.82
N ARG A 266 9.33 -11.09 -13.30
CA ARG A 266 8.21 -10.59 -14.10
C ARG A 266 7.59 -9.34 -13.49
N PRO A 267 8.36 -8.27 -13.25
CA PRO A 267 7.84 -7.10 -12.58
C PRO A 267 6.78 -6.41 -13.44
N SER A 268 5.57 -6.31 -12.91
CA SER A 268 4.47 -5.58 -13.56
C SER A 268 4.43 -4.10 -13.19
N ALA A 269 5.04 -3.71 -12.05
CA ALA A 269 5.10 -2.34 -11.58
C ALA A 269 6.56 -1.91 -11.34
N PHE A 270 6.92 -0.73 -11.82
CA PHE A 270 8.25 -0.15 -11.65
C PHE A 270 8.20 1.37 -11.73
N ALA A 271 9.16 2.03 -11.13
CA ALA A 271 9.38 3.47 -11.29
C ALA A 271 10.46 3.75 -12.31
N GLY A 272 10.43 4.95 -12.88
CA GLY A 272 11.43 5.38 -13.83
C GLY A 272 11.24 6.81 -14.30
N THR A 273 12.27 7.32 -14.95
CA THR A 273 12.30 8.67 -15.54
C THR A 273 11.84 8.62 -16.99
N VAL A 274 10.90 9.48 -17.36
CA VAL A 274 10.42 9.62 -18.72
C VAL A 274 11.55 10.12 -19.63
N ARG A 275 11.87 9.37 -20.67
CA ARG A 275 12.84 9.74 -21.71
C ARG A 275 12.17 10.38 -22.92
N SER A 276 11.06 9.81 -23.36
CA SER A 276 10.30 10.32 -24.50
C SER A 276 8.82 9.96 -24.39
N VAL A 277 8.00 10.76 -25.02
CA VAL A 277 6.55 10.59 -25.12
C VAL A 277 6.11 10.83 -26.55
N THR A 278 5.22 9.99 -27.04
CA THR A 278 4.46 10.17 -28.28
C THR A 278 2.96 10.12 -27.96
N PRO A 279 2.07 10.41 -28.91
CA PRO A 279 0.63 10.27 -28.63
C PRO A 279 0.18 8.89 -28.12
N ASN A 280 0.90 7.83 -28.46
CA ASN A 280 0.51 6.45 -28.20
C ASN A 280 1.58 5.65 -27.43
N SER A 281 2.64 6.28 -26.94
CA SER A 281 3.68 5.56 -26.20
C SER A 281 4.44 6.44 -25.23
N ILE A 282 5.04 5.81 -24.25
CA ILE A 282 5.97 6.41 -23.30
C ILE A 282 7.21 5.52 -23.17
N THR A 283 8.39 6.15 -23.19
CA THR A 283 9.64 5.46 -22.91
C THR A 283 10.20 5.91 -21.58
N LEU A 284 10.48 4.94 -20.72
CA LEU A 284 10.99 5.14 -19.37
C LEU A 284 12.39 4.53 -19.25
N GLU A 285 13.30 5.25 -18.64
CA GLU A 285 14.47 4.64 -18.02
C GLU A 285 14.10 4.27 -16.59
N THR A 286 14.05 2.98 -16.32
CA THR A 286 13.56 2.49 -15.03
C THR A 286 14.64 2.57 -13.96
N ASP A 287 14.21 2.69 -12.70
CA ASP A 287 15.11 2.66 -11.55
C ASP A 287 15.66 1.24 -11.27
N ASN A 288 15.14 0.25 -11.96
CA ASN A 288 15.58 -1.13 -11.87
C ASN A 288 16.48 -1.47 -13.07
N GLU A 289 17.78 -1.62 -12.81
CA GLU A 289 18.78 -1.91 -13.85
C GLU A 289 18.48 -3.20 -14.64
N ALA A 290 17.85 -4.19 -14.02
CA ALA A 290 17.48 -5.45 -14.67
C ALA A 290 16.35 -5.26 -15.71
N ILE A 291 15.50 -4.25 -15.54
CA ILE A 291 14.46 -3.87 -16.50
C ILE A 291 15.05 -2.94 -17.58
N GLY A 292 15.92 -1.99 -17.18
CA GLY A 292 16.56 -1.02 -18.06
C GLY A 292 15.57 -0.03 -18.68
N THR A 293 15.71 0.23 -19.98
CA THR A 293 14.80 1.14 -20.70
C THR A 293 13.62 0.37 -21.28
N VAL A 294 12.42 0.86 -21.00
CA VAL A 294 11.15 0.26 -21.43
C VAL A 294 10.33 1.26 -22.24
N THR A 295 9.76 0.81 -23.35
CA THR A 295 8.74 1.57 -24.09
C THR A 295 7.40 0.87 -23.92
N LEU A 296 6.41 1.60 -23.42
CA LEU A 296 5.05 1.14 -23.22
C LEU A 296 4.10 1.83 -24.17
N SER A 297 3.18 1.09 -24.77
CA SER A 297 2.03 1.67 -25.46
C SER A 297 1.08 2.31 -24.46
N VAL A 298 0.43 3.38 -24.86
CA VAL A 298 -0.56 4.13 -24.06
C VAL A 298 -1.80 4.30 -24.88
N GLY A 299 -2.96 4.08 -24.29
CA GLY A 299 -4.27 4.17 -24.94
C GLY A 299 -5.32 4.82 -24.05
N GLU A 300 -6.56 4.84 -24.53
CA GLU A 300 -7.71 5.36 -23.77
C GLU A 300 -8.01 4.52 -22.51
N ASP A 301 -7.56 3.29 -22.49
CA ASP A 301 -7.65 2.33 -21.39
C ASP A 301 -6.53 2.48 -20.35
N THR A 302 -5.47 3.27 -20.63
CA THR A 302 -4.42 3.56 -19.66
C THR A 302 -4.96 4.45 -18.56
N PHE A 303 -4.95 3.94 -17.32
CA PHE A 303 -5.35 4.72 -16.15
C PHE A 303 -4.23 5.67 -15.73
N ILE A 304 -4.49 6.97 -15.70
CA ILE A 304 -3.52 7.95 -15.24
C ILE A 304 -3.95 8.51 -13.90
N ARG A 305 -3.15 8.22 -12.88
CA ARG A 305 -3.34 8.72 -11.54
C ARG A 305 -2.35 9.85 -11.26
N VAL A 306 -2.87 11.06 -11.08
CA VAL A 306 -2.06 12.21 -10.66
C VAL A 306 -2.13 12.32 -9.15
N ILE A 307 -0.95 12.35 -8.52
CA ILE A 307 -0.82 12.60 -7.09
C ILE A 307 -0.26 14.00 -6.94
N ASN A 308 -1.11 14.90 -6.47
CA ASN A 308 -0.72 16.25 -6.14
C ASN A 308 -0.98 16.50 -4.66
N PRO A 309 0.06 16.71 -3.82
CA PRO A 309 -0.16 17.09 -2.43
C PRO A 309 -0.91 18.42 -2.41
N GLY A 310 -2.19 18.37 -2.01
CA GLY A 310 -3.03 19.53 -1.77
C GLY A 310 -4.01 19.95 -2.85
N LYS A 311 -4.00 19.37 -4.05
CA LYS A 311 -5.02 19.67 -5.08
C LYS A 311 -5.37 18.43 -5.89
N ARG A 312 -6.65 18.05 -5.87
CA ARG A 312 -7.24 17.22 -6.91
C ARG A 312 -7.56 18.13 -8.11
N GLU A 313 -6.59 18.33 -8.98
CA GLU A 313 -6.86 19.01 -10.24
C GLU A 313 -7.56 18.04 -11.20
N ALA A 314 -8.47 18.59 -12.00
CA ALA A 314 -9.07 17.85 -13.08
C ALA A 314 -7.99 17.39 -14.05
N PHE A 315 -7.99 16.11 -14.41
CA PHE A 315 -7.09 15.52 -15.38
C PHE A 315 -7.18 16.26 -16.72
N GLN A 316 -6.07 16.76 -17.24
CA GLN A 316 -6.01 17.53 -18.49
C GLN A 316 -5.45 16.74 -19.68
N GLY A 317 -5.01 15.51 -19.47
CA GLY A 317 -4.51 14.63 -20.52
C GLY A 317 -3.14 14.01 -20.23
N PHE A 318 -2.82 12.96 -20.95
CA PHE A 318 -1.60 12.20 -20.79
C PHE A 318 -0.32 13.07 -20.92
N ALA A 319 -0.25 13.91 -21.95
CA ALA A 319 0.94 14.72 -22.25
C ALA A 319 1.28 15.76 -21.18
N ASP A 320 0.31 16.15 -20.36
CA ASP A 320 0.53 17.17 -19.32
C ASP A 320 1.27 16.62 -18.12
N TYR A 321 1.18 15.31 -17.88
CA TYR A 321 1.72 14.62 -16.70
C TYR A 321 2.89 13.69 -16.98
N THR A 322 3.31 13.57 -18.25
CA THR A 322 4.34 12.58 -18.66
C THR A 322 5.45 13.20 -19.49
N LYS A 323 5.88 14.41 -19.13
CA LYS A 323 6.97 15.11 -19.87
C LYS A 323 8.32 14.45 -19.64
N PRO A 324 9.24 14.49 -20.62
CA PRO A 324 10.61 14.04 -20.42
C PRO A 324 11.25 14.67 -19.17
N GLY A 325 11.95 13.86 -18.40
CA GLY A 325 12.55 14.22 -17.12
C GLY A 325 11.65 14.01 -15.90
N MET A 326 10.34 13.79 -16.08
CA MET A 326 9.46 13.43 -14.96
C MET A 326 9.71 12.00 -14.50
N HIS A 327 9.67 11.81 -13.18
CA HIS A 327 9.74 10.49 -12.57
C HIS A 327 8.33 10.03 -12.22
N LEU A 328 7.98 8.79 -12.56
CA LEU A 328 6.65 8.22 -12.33
C LEU A 328 6.72 6.72 -12.06
N LEU A 329 5.63 6.20 -11.51
CA LEU A 329 5.40 4.76 -11.40
C LEU A 329 4.53 4.30 -12.59
N ALA A 330 4.99 3.26 -13.27
CA ALA A 330 4.24 2.58 -14.32
C ALA A 330 3.82 1.19 -13.86
N VAL A 331 2.61 0.81 -14.21
CA VAL A 331 2.12 -0.57 -14.15
C VAL A 331 1.83 -1.03 -15.57
N ARG A 332 2.36 -2.19 -15.94
CA ARG A 332 2.23 -2.74 -17.28
C ARG A 332 1.55 -4.10 -17.31
N ASP A 333 0.89 -4.36 -18.42
CA ASP A 333 0.62 -5.72 -18.90
C ASP A 333 1.36 -5.88 -20.24
N ARG A 334 2.39 -6.73 -20.26
CA ARG A 334 3.34 -6.86 -21.37
C ARG A 334 3.98 -5.49 -21.72
N ASP A 335 3.74 -4.98 -22.92
CA ASP A 335 4.26 -3.69 -23.41
C ASP A 335 3.20 -2.59 -23.40
N HIS A 336 2.08 -2.78 -22.65
CA HIS A 336 1.03 -1.80 -22.50
C HIS A 336 1.00 -1.21 -21.09
N ALA A 337 0.92 0.11 -20.99
CA ALA A 337 0.75 0.79 -19.71
C ALA A 337 -0.71 0.67 -19.24
N VAL A 338 -0.94 -0.14 -18.21
CA VAL A 338 -2.25 -0.25 -17.55
C VAL A 338 -2.51 0.96 -16.67
N MET A 339 -1.46 1.40 -15.95
CA MET A 339 -1.53 2.57 -15.09
C MET A 339 -0.21 3.37 -15.15
N LEU A 340 -0.34 4.68 -15.15
CA LEU A 340 0.76 5.61 -14.89
C LEU A 340 0.40 6.45 -13.67
N ARG A 341 1.24 6.41 -12.65
CA ARG A 341 1.08 7.21 -11.45
C ARG A 341 2.10 8.34 -11.48
N CYS A 342 1.64 9.52 -11.81
CA CYS A 342 2.45 10.71 -11.95
C CYS A 342 2.40 11.49 -10.64
N GLY A 343 3.57 11.74 -10.03
CA GLY A 343 3.71 12.67 -8.91
C GLY A 343 4.07 14.05 -9.44
N THR A 344 3.67 15.11 -8.76
CA THR A 344 4.38 16.36 -8.90
C THR A 344 5.76 16.18 -8.29
N GLN A 345 6.80 16.53 -9.03
CA GLN A 345 8.15 16.60 -8.44
C GLN A 345 8.14 17.56 -7.24
N PRO A 346 8.94 17.30 -6.22
CA PRO A 346 9.06 18.18 -5.08
C PRO A 346 9.49 19.60 -5.46
#